data_6c3264777cb6205283698b79e70eed84
#
_entry.id   6c3264777cb6205283698b79e70eed84
#
_cell.length_a   1.000
_cell.length_b   1.000
_cell.length_c   1.000
_cell.angle_alpha   90.00
_cell.angle_beta   90.00
_cell.angle_gamma   90.00
#
_symmetry.space_group_name_H-M   'P 1'
#
loop_
_entity.id
_entity.type
_entity.pdbx_description
1 polymer ?
#
loop_
_entity_poly.entity_id
_entity_poly.type
_entity_poly.pdbx_seq_one_letter_code
_entity_poly.pdbx_strand_id
1 'polypeptide(L)' 'MKRWEQALVSPQTSLHEALAVIDRTGSQMALVVDAERRLLGTLSDGDIRRALLKGV' A
#
# COMPACT_ATOMS: atom_id res chain seq x y z
N MET A 1 -16.58 11.43 0.63
CA MET A 1 -15.85 10.38 1.32
C MET A 1 -14.43 10.29 0.79
N LYS A 2 -13.47 10.21 1.68
CA LYS A 2 -12.06 10.25 1.29
C LYS A 2 -11.51 8.83 1.26
N ARG A 3 -11.70 8.14 0.14
CA ARG A 3 -11.27 6.75 0.00
C ARG A 3 -9.76 6.56 0.12
N TRP A 4 -9.00 7.57 -0.27
CA TRP A 4 -7.55 7.47 -0.22
C TRP A 4 -7.03 7.28 1.21
N GLU A 5 -7.77 7.76 2.21
CA GLU A 5 -7.35 7.59 3.60
C GLU A 5 -7.36 6.12 4.02
N GLN A 6 -8.16 5.30 3.37
CA GLN A 6 -8.20 3.87 3.67
C GLN A 6 -7.06 3.11 3.01
N ALA A 7 -6.37 3.73 2.07
CA ALA A 7 -5.25 3.13 1.37
C ALA A 7 -3.89 3.51 1.96
N LEU A 8 -3.88 4.15 3.14
CA LEU A 8 -2.64 4.56 3.78
C LEU A 8 -1.97 3.36 4.46
N VAL A 9 -0.67 3.22 4.25
CA VAL A 9 0.14 2.20 4.90
C VAL A 9 1.42 2.84 5.41
N SER A 10 2.09 2.18 6.36
CA SER A 10 3.35 2.67 6.89
C SER A 10 4.51 1.97 6.20
N PRO A 11 5.75 2.49 6.33
CA PRO A 11 6.92 1.79 5.81
C PRO A 11 7.15 0.42 6.42
N GLN A 12 6.57 0.14 7.59
CA GLN A 12 6.67 -1.15 8.26
C GLN A 12 5.58 -2.13 7.85
N THR A 13 4.58 -1.68 7.09
CA THR A 13 3.53 -2.57 6.62
C THR A 13 4.10 -3.62 5.68
N SER A 14 3.78 -4.89 5.90
CA SER A 14 4.25 -5.95 5.03
C SER A 14 3.60 -5.86 3.66
N LEU A 15 4.22 -6.49 2.66
CA LEU A 15 3.66 -6.51 1.30
C LEU A 15 2.31 -7.20 1.26
N HIS A 16 2.13 -8.26 2.05
CA HIS A 16 0.85 -8.95 2.14
C HIS A 16 -0.23 -8.05 2.71
N GLU A 17 0.10 -7.29 3.74
CA GLU A 17 -0.85 -6.36 4.34
C GLU A 17 -1.18 -5.21 3.40
N ALA A 18 -0.18 -4.70 2.68
CA ALA A 18 -0.41 -3.65 1.69
C ALA A 18 -1.33 -4.14 0.57
N LEU A 19 -1.11 -5.38 0.11
CA LEU A 19 -1.97 -5.97 -0.91
C LEU A 19 -3.41 -6.14 -0.39
N ALA A 20 -3.56 -6.55 0.87
CA ALA A 20 -4.88 -6.67 1.48
C ALA A 20 -5.59 -5.32 1.57
N VAL A 21 -4.85 -4.25 1.85
CA VAL A 21 -5.42 -2.90 1.87
C VAL A 21 -5.93 -2.51 0.49
N ILE A 22 -5.13 -2.77 -0.55
CA ILE A 22 -5.53 -2.47 -1.92
C ILE A 22 -6.79 -3.26 -2.30
N ASP A 23 -6.82 -4.54 -1.97
CA ASP A 23 -7.94 -5.39 -2.29
C ASP A 23 -9.21 -4.95 -1.54
N ARG A 24 -9.07 -4.64 -0.26
CA ARG A 24 -10.21 -4.26 0.57
C ARG A 24 -10.81 -2.93 0.17
N THR A 25 -9.98 -1.98 -0.21
CA THR A 25 -10.45 -0.64 -0.56
C THR A 25 -10.89 -0.52 -2.01
N GLY A 26 -10.58 -1.50 -2.84
CA GLY A 26 -10.84 -1.43 -4.28
C GLY A 26 -9.96 -0.42 -4.98
N SER A 27 -8.98 0.12 -4.30
CA SER A 27 -7.99 1.03 -4.86
C SER A 27 -6.98 0.21 -5.67
N GLN A 28 -6.25 0.86 -6.58
CA GLN A 28 -5.22 0.17 -7.35
C GLN A 28 -3.83 0.40 -6.78
N MET A 29 -3.73 1.18 -5.72
CA MET A 29 -2.44 1.46 -5.09
C MET A 29 -2.62 1.75 -3.61
N ALA A 30 -1.54 1.58 -2.87
CA ALA A 30 -1.46 1.98 -1.47
C ALA A 30 -0.53 3.19 -1.38
N LEU A 31 -0.81 4.08 -0.45
CA LEU A 31 -0.02 5.27 -0.20
C LEU A 31 0.84 5.04 1.03
N VAL A 32 2.16 5.08 0.87
CA VAL A 32 3.09 4.90 1.97
C VAL A 32 3.32 6.25 2.63
N VAL A 33 2.99 6.35 3.90
CA VAL A 33 3.13 7.60 4.65
C VAL A 33 3.92 7.36 5.94
N ASP A 34 4.52 8.43 6.46
CA ASP A 34 5.21 8.37 7.74
C ASP A 34 4.22 8.59 8.90
N ALA A 35 4.75 8.65 10.12
CA ALA A 35 3.92 8.83 11.31
C ALA A 35 3.16 10.16 11.31
N GLU A 36 3.61 11.13 10.52
CA GLU A 36 2.97 12.44 10.40
C GLU A 36 2.09 12.54 9.18
N ARG A 37 1.84 11.40 8.53
CA ARG A 37 1.02 11.29 7.32
C ARG A 37 1.59 12.01 6.11
N ARG A 38 2.91 12.19 6.07
CA ARG A 38 3.57 12.73 4.89
C ARG A 38 3.79 11.60 3.89
N LEU A 39 3.49 11.86 2.63
CA LEU A 39 3.62 10.85 1.58
C LEU A 39 5.08 10.54 1.31
N LEU A 40 5.45 9.28 1.48
CA LEU A 40 6.81 8.79 1.19
C LEU A 40 6.89 8.12 -0.17
N GLY A 41 5.79 7.56 -0.64
CA GLY A 41 5.76 6.89 -1.93
C GLY A 41 4.44 6.19 -2.15
N THR A 42 4.34 5.47 -3.26
CA THR A 42 3.14 4.72 -3.60
C THR A 42 3.53 3.29 -3.98
N LEU A 43 2.62 2.35 -3.74
CA LEU A 43 2.78 0.95 -4.14
C LEU A 43 1.56 0.55 -4.96
N SER A 44 1.77 0.16 -6.20
CA SER A 44 0.69 -0.35 -7.02
C SER A 44 0.50 -1.84 -6.77
N ASP A 45 -0.67 -2.36 -7.12
CA ASP A 45 -0.95 -3.79 -7.05
C ASP A 45 0.10 -4.58 -7.83
N GLY A 46 0.46 -4.13 -9.02
CA GLY A 46 1.47 -4.80 -9.84
C GLY A 46 2.85 -4.80 -9.20
N ASP A 47 3.23 -3.69 -8.57
CA ASP A 47 4.53 -3.61 -7.89
C ASP A 47 4.61 -4.60 -6.75
N ILE A 48 3.54 -4.70 -5.95
CA ILE A 48 3.50 -5.61 -4.82
C ILE A 48 3.56 -7.06 -5.29
N ARG A 49 2.78 -7.40 -6.32
CA ARG A 49 2.77 -8.76 -6.85
C ARG A 49 4.12 -9.17 -7.39
N ARG A 50 4.81 -8.27 -8.10
CA ARG A 50 6.14 -8.55 -8.61
C ARG A 50 7.14 -8.77 -7.48
N ALA A 51 7.05 -7.97 -6.42
CA ALA A 51 7.94 -8.13 -5.28
C ALA A 51 7.72 -9.47 -4.59
N LEU A 52 6.47 -9.88 -4.42
CA LEU A 52 6.14 -11.16 -3.81
C LEU A 52 6.64 -12.33 -4.64
N LEU A 53 6.57 -12.23 -5.96
CA LEU A 53 7.07 -13.27 -6.85
C LEU A 53 8.58 -13.40 -6.79
N LYS A 54 9.28 -12.32 -6.47
CA LYS A 54 10.73 -12.34 -6.30
C LYS A 54 11.17 -12.82 -4.93
N GLY A 55 10.23 -13.11 -4.05
CA GLY A 55 10.54 -13.56 -2.70
C GLY A 55 10.96 -12.47 -1.74
N VAL A 56 10.55 -11.26 -1.99
CA VAL A 56 10.86 -10.12 -1.13
C VAL A 56 9.86 -10.03 0.02
#